data_aa3eedbf7abd13c75960660334cc39b9
#
_entry.id   aa3eedbf7abd13c75960660334cc39b9
#
_cell.length_a   1.000
_cell.length_b   1.000
_cell.length_c   1.000
_cell.angle_alpha   90.00
_cell.angle_beta   90.00
_cell.angle_gamma   90.00
#
_symmetry.space_group_name_H-M   'P 1'
#
loop_
_entity.id
_entity.type
_entity.pdbx_description
1 polymer ?
#
loop_
_entity_poly.entity_id
_entity_poly.type
_entity_poly.pdbx_seq_one_letter_code
_entity_poly.pdbx_strand_id
1 'polypeptide(L)'
;VSSDVASEVKRRRTFAIISHPDAGKSTMTEALALHARMISEAGAIHGKAGRKSTVSDWMEMEKARGISVSSTALQFNYLAEHSEPGVPSVINLVDTPGHADFSEDTYRVLTAVDAAVMLIDAAKGLEPQTLKLFQVCRHRGIPVITVINKWDRPGQTPLELIDEITERIGLVPTPLFFPVGIAGDFRGLLDRRTGEYVHFTRTAGGAKIAPEEIMSADAAAEREGDAWTTAVEESELLSEMGQDHDQELFLAGQTSPMIFASAMLNFGVRQLLETLVELAPPPGPRTDIEGGERQVTDPFSAVVFKVQAGMDASHRDRLAYMRIVSGEFERGMVVTHAQTGKPFATKYAQAVFGRDRSTVDTAYPGDVVGLVNATALAPGDTLYDGPKVQFPPIPSFAPEHFSALRATTADKYKQFRKAMDQLDSEGVVQVLRNDTRGEMSPVLAAVGPMQFEVVTARMKAEFNVDTIIEPLGYTIARRTDAESAPELDRQRGVEVFTRTDGAILALFSDKWRLQYIEKEHPDLTLEPLVAAAD
;
A
#
# COMPACT_ATOMS: atom_id res chain seq x y z
N VAL A 1 20.33 -25.37 -6.37
CA VAL A 1 19.37 -24.60 -5.55
C VAL A 1 19.53 -23.11 -5.83
N SER A 2 20.76 -22.56 -5.82
CA SER A 2 20.99 -21.11 -5.98
C SER A 2 20.63 -20.57 -7.37
N SER A 3 20.78 -21.36 -8.44
CA SER A 3 20.41 -20.96 -9.81
C SER A 3 18.88 -20.83 -10.00
N ASP A 4 18.12 -21.61 -9.30
CA ASP A 4 16.65 -21.60 -9.36
C ASP A 4 16.06 -20.34 -8.69
N VAL A 5 16.54 -20.00 -7.48
CA VAL A 5 16.13 -18.78 -6.78
C VAL A 5 16.45 -17.53 -7.60
N ALA A 6 17.64 -17.43 -8.17
CA ALA A 6 18.02 -16.26 -8.98
C ALA A 6 17.16 -16.13 -10.26
N SER A 7 16.81 -17.24 -10.90
CA SER A 7 15.91 -17.27 -12.04
C SER A 7 14.49 -16.85 -11.66
N GLU A 8 13.99 -17.39 -10.56
CA GLU A 8 12.67 -17.05 -10.03
C GLU A 8 12.54 -15.57 -9.64
N VAL A 9 13.58 -14.97 -9.06
CA VAL A 9 13.62 -13.54 -8.70
C VAL A 9 13.50 -12.65 -9.92
N LYS A 10 14.23 -12.95 -11.01
CA LYS A 10 14.24 -12.12 -12.23
C LYS A 10 12.87 -11.91 -12.84
N ARG A 11 11.99 -12.92 -12.76
CA ARG A 11 10.64 -12.85 -13.32
C ARG A 11 9.57 -12.28 -12.38
N ARG A 12 9.95 -11.86 -11.15
CA ARG A 12 9.02 -11.29 -10.16
C ARG A 12 9.01 -9.78 -10.18
N ARG A 13 7.82 -9.21 -10.04
CA ARG A 13 7.59 -7.77 -9.83
C ARG A 13 6.63 -7.61 -8.67
N THR A 14 7.05 -6.87 -7.64
CA THR A 14 6.22 -6.62 -6.46
C THR A 14 6.00 -5.12 -6.32
N PHE A 15 4.78 -4.67 -6.47
CA PHE A 15 4.44 -3.25 -6.43
C PHE A 15 3.17 -2.96 -5.66
N ALA A 16 3.03 -1.71 -5.23
CA ALA A 16 1.82 -1.17 -4.63
C ALA A 16 1.21 -0.08 -5.51
N ILE A 17 -0.10 0.09 -5.44
CA ILE A 17 -0.78 1.25 -6.03
C ILE A 17 -1.02 2.28 -4.93
N ILE A 18 -0.47 3.48 -5.12
CA ILE A 18 -0.67 4.64 -4.25
C ILE A 18 -1.53 5.68 -4.96
N SER A 19 -2.47 6.27 -4.26
CA SER A 19 -3.37 7.27 -4.84
C SER A 19 -4.12 8.04 -3.76
N HIS A 20 -4.68 9.17 -4.16
CA HIS A 20 -5.77 9.80 -3.41
C HIS A 20 -7.05 8.94 -3.48
N PRO A 21 -7.96 9.00 -2.47
CA PRO A 21 -9.30 8.43 -2.57
C PRO A 21 -9.99 8.86 -3.87
N ASP A 22 -10.76 7.95 -4.45
CA ASP A 22 -11.50 8.16 -5.71
C ASP A 22 -10.65 8.32 -6.99
N ALA A 23 -9.32 8.26 -6.95
CA ALA A 23 -8.50 8.28 -8.18
C ALA A 23 -8.69 7.03 -9.07
N GLY A 24 -9.44 6.04 -8.59
CA GLY A 24 -9.77 4.81 -9.33
C GLY A 24 -8.90 3.61 -9.02
N LYS A 25 -8.29 3.57 -7.81
CA LYS A 25 -7.39 2.49 -7.39
C LYS A 25 -8.04 1.10 -7.50
N SER A 26 -9.18 0.86 -6.86
CA SER A 26 -9.87 -0.44 -6.90
C SER A 26 -10.28 -0.83 -8.32
N THR A 27 -10.67 0.15 -9.15
CA THR A 27 -10.98 -0.08 -10.57
C THR A 27 -9.73 -0.47 -11.36
N MET A 28 -8.58 0.15 -11.07
CA MET A 28 -7.30 -0.19 -11.71
C MET A 28 -6.84 -1.59 -11.29
N THR A 29 -6.93 -1.94 -10.01
CA THR A 29 -6.64 -3.29 -9.50
C THR A 29 -7.48 -4.35 -10.20
N GLU A 30 -8.77 -4.08 -10.40
CA GLU A 30 -9.68 -4.98 -11.11
C GLU A 30 -9.36 -5.08 -12.60
N ALA A 31 -9.01 -3.96 -13.24
CA ALA A 31 -8.59 -3.93 -14.64
C ALA A 31 -7.28 -4.72 -14.86
N LEU A 32 -6.30 -4.61 -13.96
CA LEU A 32 -5.08 -5.41 -13.99
C LEU A 32 -5.37 -6.91 -13.85
N ALA A 33 -6.25 -7.29 -12.91
CA ALA A 33 -6.67 -8.68 -12.72
C ALA A 33 -7.40 -9.23 -13.96
N LEU A 34 -8.19 -8.40 -14.65
CA LEU A 34 -8.87 -8.75 -15.89
C LEU A 34 -7.87 -9.00 -17.03
N HIS A 35 -6.90 -8.09 -17.23
CA HIS A 35 -5.86 -8.24 -18.23
C HIS A 35 -4.93 -9.43 -17.97
N ALA A 36 -4.70 -9.77 -16.70
CA ALA A 36 -4.01 -10.99 -16.30
C ALA A 36 -4.85 -12.27 -16.43
N ARG A 37 -6.08 -12.17 -16.91
CA ARG A 37 -7.05 -13.27 -17.07
C ARG A 37 -7.38 -14.02 -15.77
N MET A 38 -7.23 -13.36 -14.63
CA MET A 38 -7.66 -13.91 -13.33
C MET A 38 -9.18 -13.87 -13.17
N ILE A 39 -9.83 -12.89 -13.78
CA ILE A 39 -11.27 -12.72 -13.83
C ILE A 39 -11.72 -12.63 -15.29
N SER A 40 -12.91 -13.08 -15.59
CA SER A 40 -13.46 -13.10 -16.96
C SER A 40 -14.15 -11.79 -17.36
N GLU A 41 -14.65 -11.04 -16.37
CA GLU A 41 -15.32 -9.75 -16.56
C GLU A 41 -15.07 -8.87 -15.33
N ALA A 42 -14.88 -7.57 -15.55
CA ALA A 42 -14.81 -6.59 -14.48
C ALA A 42 -16.16 -6.51 -13.74
N GLY A 43 -16.13 -6.44 -12.40
CA GLY A 43 -17.33 -6.55 -11.55
C GLY A 43 -17.90 -7.96 -11.43
N ALA A 44 -17.20 -9.00 -11.93
CA ALA A 44 -17.68 -10.38 -11.96
C ALA A 44 -17.58 -11.14 -10.63
N ILE A 45 -16.99 -10.56 -9.60
CA ILE A 45 -16.96 -11.18 -8.27
C ILE A 45 -18.35 -11.02 -7.63
N HIS A 46 -19.14 -12.05 -7.79
CA HIS A 46 -20.51 -12.13 -7.30
C HIS A 46 -20.53 -12.30 -5.77
N GLY A 47 -20.82 -11.20 -5.05
CA GLY A 47 -21.47 -11.34 -3.76
C GLY A 47 -22.93 -11.78 -3.96
N LYS A 48 -23.39 -12.82 -3.26
CA LYS A 48 -24.84 -13.14 -3.18
C LYS A 48 -25.59 -11.87 -2.78
N ALA A 49 -26.54 -11.44 -3.64
CA ALA A 49 -27.41 -10.29 -3.52
C ALA A 49 -26.96 -9.02 -4.28
N GLY A 50 -26.84 -9.11 -5.63
CA GLY A 50 -27.14 -7.97 -6.52
C GLY A 50 -26.30 -6.69 -6.43
N ARG A 51 -25.27 -6.62 -5.57
CA ARG A 51 -24.33 -5.50 -5.49
C ARG A 51 -22.97 -5.92 -6.06
N LYS A 52 -22.50 -5.21 -7.08
CA LYS A 52 -21.15 -5.34 -7.63
C LYS A 52 -20.16 -4.93 -6.54
N SER A 53 -19.21 -5.80 -6.18
CA SER A 53 -18.08 -5.47 -5.30
C SER A 53 -16.77 -5.71 -6.04
N THR A 54 -15.79 -4.86 -5.81
CA THR A 54 -14.44 -5.00 -6.38
C THR A 54 -13.68 -6.16 -5.72
N VAL A 55 -12.61 -6.64 -6.35
CA VAL A 55 -11.75 -7.71 -5.83
C VAL A 55 -11.11 -7.33 -4.50
N SER A 56 -10.81 -6.03 -4.32
CA SER A 56 -10.13 -5.48 -3.16
C SER A 56 -11.07 -5.16 -1.99
N ASP A 57 -12.34 -4.84 -2.24
CA ASP A 57 -13.26 -4.35 -1.22
C ASP A 57 -14.14 -5.48 -0.66
N TRP A 58 -13.78 -6.04 0.47
CA TRP A 58 -14.45 -7.21 1.05
C TRP A 58 -15.20 -6.93 2.37
N MET A 59 -14.85 -5.88 3.12
CA MET A 59 -15.61 -5.49 4.32
C MET A 59 -16.95 -4.84 3.95
N GLU A 60 -18.00 -5.09 4.72
CA GLU A 60 -19.31 -4.46 4.51
C GLU A 60 -19.23 -2.93 4.59
N MET A 61 -18.34 -2.40 5.44
CA MET A 61 -18.12 -0.97 5.59
C MET A 61 -17.41 -0.38 4.36
N GLU A 62 -16.46 -1.09 3.75
CA GLU A 62 -15.80 -0.69 2.50
C GLU A 62 -16.83 -0.58 1.37
N LYS A 63 -17.69 -1.58 1.24
CA LYS A 63 -18.78 -1.60 0.25
C LYS A 63 -19.82 -0.51 0.46
N ALA A 64 -20.14 -0.20 1.73
CA ALA A 64 -21.15 0.80 2.05
C ALA A 64 -20.66 2.23 1.76
N ARG A 65 -19.37 2.49 1.91
CA ARG A 65 -18.76 3.82 1.74
C ARG A 65 -17.99 3.98 0.42
N GLY A 66 -17.71 2.89 -0.30
CA GLY A 66 -16.91 2.91 -1.54
C GLY A 66 -15.45 3.26 -1.32
N ILE A 67 -14.89 2.94 -0.14
CA ILE A 67 -13.50 3.21 0.22
C ILE A 67 -12.80 1.91 0.60
N SER A 68 -11.54 1.74 0.20
CA SER A 68 -10.69 0.65 0.66
C SER A 68 -10.09 1.02 2.03
N VAL A 69 -10.37 0.19 3.03
CA VAL A 69 -9.92 0.36 4.42
C VAL A 69 -8.76 -0.58 4.72
N SER A 70 -8.75 -1.76 4.08
CA SER A 70 -7.72 -2.77 4.29
C SER A 70 -6.91 -3.03 3.02
N SER A 71 -5.62 -3.31 3.18
CA SER A 71 -4.77 -3.74 2.08
C SER A 71 -4.99 -5.23 1.77
N THR A 72 -4.94 -5.58 0.49
CA THR A 72 -5.00 -6.95 -0.01
C THR A 72 -3.77 -7.25 -0.86
N ALA A 73 -3.36 -8.51 -0.92
CA ALA A 73 -2.28 -8.94 -1.80
C ALA A 73 -2.86 -9.84 -2.90
N LEU A 74 -2.48 -9.57 -4.15
CA LEU A 74 -2.87 -10.31 -5.32
C LEU A 74 -1.60 -10.83 -6.01
N GLN A 75 -1.59 -12.12 -6.39
CA GLN A 75 -0.50 -12.67 -7.19
C GLN A 75 -1.08 -13.27 -8.46
N PHE A 76 -0.48 -12.97 -9.59
CA PHE A 76 -0.86 -13.51 -10.88
C PHE A 76 0.31 -13.63 -11.84
N ASN A 77 0.16 -14.50 -12.83
CA ASN A 77 1.11 -14.65 -13.92
C ASN A 77 0.69 -13.78 -15.10
N TYR A 78 1.66 -13.10 -15.70
CA TYR A 78 1.46 -12.30 -16.91
C TYR A 78 2.55 -12.61 -17.93
N LEU A 79 2.15 -12.97 -19.15
CA LEU A 79 3.06 -13.19 -20.26
C LEU A 79 3.21 -11.88 -21.02
N ALA A 80 4.25 -11.12 -20.69
CA ALA A 80 4.55 -9.86 -21.35
C ALA A 80 5.24 -10.10 -22.71
N GLU A 81 5.11 -9.15 -23.63
CA GLU A 81 5.70 -9.24 -24.97
C GLU A 81 7.24 -9.36 -24.91
N HIS A 82 7.86 -8.74 -23.91
CA HIS A 82 9.32 -8.74 -23.69
C HIS A 82 9.80 -9.86 -22.74
N SER A 83 8.90 -10.74 -22.27
CA SER A 83 9.28 -11.90 -21.45
C SER A 83 9.99 -12.97 -22.29
N GLU A 84 10.81 -13.80 -21.64
CA GLU A 84 11.32 -15.01 -22.29
C GLU A 84 10.16 -15.85 -22.85
N PRO A 85 10.26 -16.38 -24.10
CA PRO A 85 9.16 -17.09 -24.72
C PRO A 85 8.62 -18.24 -23.84
N GLY A 86 7.34 -18.16 -23.48
CA GLY A 86 6.66 -19.17 -22.67
C GLY A 86 6.90 -19.08 -21.15
N VAL A 87 7.71 -18.12 -20.68
CA VAL A 87 7.98 -17.91 -19.26
C VAL A 87 7.20 -16.68 -18.75
N PRO A 88 6.10 -16.84 -18.01
CA PRO A 88 5.35 -15.71 -17.51
C PRO A 88 6.08 -15.00 -16.36
N SER A 89 5.96 -13.69 -16.31
CA SER A 89 6.31 -12.91 -15.13
C SER A 89 5.32 -13.14 -14.01
N VAL A 90 5.80 -13.15 -12.77
CA VAL A 90 4.97 -13.25 -11.56
C VAL A 90 4.78 -11.85 -11.00
N ILE A 91 3.55 -11.40 -10.98
CA ILE A 91 3.18 -10.07 -10.50
C ILE A 91 2.58 -10.19 -9.11
N ASN A 92 3.18 -9.51 -8.16
CA ASN A 92 2.67 -9.35 -6.80
C ASN A 92 2.17 -7.91 -6.63
N LEU A 93 0.88 -7.72 -6.66
CA LEU A 93 0.23 -6.45 -6.40
C LEU A 93 -0.21 -6.43 -4.94
N VAL A 94 0.31 -5.48 -4.17
CA VAL A 94 -0.15 -5.23 -2.79
C VAL A 94 -0.97 -3.95 -2.80
N ASP A 95 -2.29 -4.10 -2.71
CA ASP A 95 -3.22 -2.99 -2.70
C ASP A 95 -3.14 -2.23 -1.38
N THR A 96 -3.23 -0.90 -1.41
CA THR A 96 -3.13 -0.02 -0.24
C THR A 96 -4.49 0.57 0.11
N PRO A 97 -4.75 0.91 1.38
CA PRO A 97 -5.90 1.75 1.71
C PRO A 97 -5.85 3.08 0.97
N GLY A 98 -7.00 3.54 0.49
CA GLY A 98 -7.09 4.82 -0.25
C GLY A 98 -7.22 6.05 0.66
N HIS A 99 -7.68 5.90 1.90
CA HIS A 99 -7.98 7.03 2.78
C HIS A 99 -6.78 7.43 3.64
N ALA A 100 -6.62 8.75 3.88
CA ALA A 100 -5.52 9.31 4.67
C ALA A 100 -5.40 8.74 6.08
N ASP A 101 -6.53 8.43 6.71
CA ASP A 101 -6.59 7.87 8.06
C ASP A 101 -5.89 6.51 8.19
N PHE A 102 -5.64 5.82 7.06
CA PHE A 102 -4.94 4.53 7.01
C PHE A 102 -3.51 4.64 6.44
N SER A 103 -2.89 5.80 6.55
CA SER A 103 -1.52 6.05 6.08
C SER A 103 -0.51 5.07 6.66
N GLU A 104 -0.68 4.65 7.91
CA GLU A 104 0.20 3.69 8.57
C GLU A 104 0.14 2.31 7.91
N ASP A 105 -1.05 1.83 7.53
CA ASP A 105 -1.18 0.56 6.79
C ASP A 105 -0.57 0.67 5.39
N THR A 106 -0.74 1.81 4.72
CA THR A 106 -0.08 2.09 3.44
C THR A 106 1.45 2.09 3.57
N TYR A 107 1.99 2.70 4.63
CA TYR A 107 3.42 2.67 4.90
C TYR A 107 3.93 1.23 5.10
N ARG A 108 3.20 0.40 5.86
CA ARG A 108 3.53 -1.02 6.05
C ARG A 108 3.58 -1.76 4.72
N VAL A 109 2.61 -1.55 3.84
CA VAL A 109 2.60 -2.11 2.48
C VAL A 109 3.82 -1.67 1.69
N LEU A 110 4.16 -0.37 1.71
CA LEU A 110 5.33 0.15 1.00
C LEU A 110 6.66 -0.43 1.51
N THR A 111 6.70 -1.02 2.72
CA THR A 111 7.88 -1.78 3.16
C THR A 111 8.03 -3.14 2.45
N ALA A 112 6.96 -3.62 1.84
CA ALA A 112 6.90 -4.95 1.23
C ALA A 112 6.98 -4.94 -0.30
N VAL A 113 7.25 -3.80 -0.94
CA VAL A 113 7.27 -3.68 -2.41
C VAL A 113 8.60 -3.14 -2.93
N ASP A 114 8.83 -3.34 -4.24
CA ASP A 114 10.04 -2.91 -4.93
C ASP A 114 9.79 -1.72 -5.85
N ALA A 115 8.53 -1.46 -6.19
CA ALA A 115 8.09 -0.31 -6.99
C ALA A 115 6.70 0.17 -6.51
N ALA A 116 6.32 1.37 -6.90
CA ALA A 116 4.98 1.89 -6.69
C ALA A 116 4.37 2.41 -8.00
N VAL A 117 3.07 2.26 -8.15
CA VAL A 117 2.27 2.90 -9.19
C VAL A 117 1.52 4.06 -8.54
N MET A 118 1.86 5.28 -8.92
CA MET A 118 1.18 6.49 -8.49
C MET A 118 0.03 6.81 -9.45
N LEU A 119 -1.20 6.67 -8.96
CA LEU A 119 -2.41 6.89 -9.73
C LEU A 119 -2.93 8.31 -9.50
N ILE A 120 -3.04 9.11 -10.56
CA ILE A 120 -3.48 10.49 -10.54
C ILE A 120 -4.76 10.60 -11.36
N ASP A 121 -5.76 11.33 -10.85
CA ASP A 121 -6.99 11.67 -11.57
C ASP A 121 -6.71 12.80 -12.57
N ALA A 122 -6.99 12.60 -13.85
CA ALA A 122 -6.74 13.58 -14.92
C ALA A 122 -7.38 14.95 -14.68
N ALA A 123 -8.51 15.00 -13.96
CA ALA A 123 -9.21 16.26 -13.68
C ALA A 123 -8.69 16.97 -12.43
N LYS A 124 -8.15 16.21 -11.45
CA LYS A 124 -7.78 16.75 -10.14
C LYS A 124 -6.28 17.01 -10.00
N GLY A 125 -5.44 16.32 -10.78
CA GLY A 125 -3.99 16.39 -10.66
C GLY A 125 -3.47 15.81 -9.33
N LEU A 126 -2.42 16.38 -8.78
CA LEU A 126 -1.79 15.95 -7.54
C LEU A 126 -2.59 16.41 -6.31
N GLU A 127 -3.20 15.47 -5.64
CA GLU A 127 -3.97 15.68 -4.41
C GLU A 127 -3.10 15.44 -3.14
N PRO A 128 -3.44 16.05 -1.98
CA PRO A 128 -2.59 16.01 -0.78
C PRO A 128 -2.17 14.62 -0.31
N GLN A 129 -3.07 13.63 -0.41
CA GLN A 129 -2.74 12.25 -0.03
C GLN A 129 -1.69 11.63 -0.94
N THR A 130 -1.78 11.89 -2.25
CA THR A 130 -0.77 11.41 -3.22
C THR A 130 0.60 11.98 -2.92
N LEU A 131 0.68 13.26 -2.54
CA LEU A 131 1.92 13.93 -2.12
C LEU A 131 2.57 13.23 -0.92
N LYS A 132 1.78 12.96 0.13
CA LYS A 132 2.27 12.27 1.34
C LYS A 132 2.81 10.87 1.01
N LEU A 133 2.09 10.11 0.20
CA LEU A 133 2.50 8.76 -0.18
C LEU A 133 3.74 8.75 -1.08
N PHE A 134 3.85 9.72 -1.98
CA PHE A 134 5.06 9.90 -2.79
C PHE A 134 6.30 10.19 -1.92
N GLN A 135 6.17 11.06 -0.91
CA GLN A 135 7.27 11.34 0.02
C GLN A 135 7.75 10.09 0.74
N VAL A 136 6.84 9.19 1.11
CA VAL A 136 7.20 7.88 1.69
C VAL A 136 7.99 7.04 0.68
N CYS A 137 7.55 6.95 -0.58
CA CYS A 137 8.28 6.23 -1.62
C CYS A 137 9.68 6.81 -1.82
N ARG A 138 9.80 8.15 -1.90
CA ARG A 138 11.08 8.85 -2.06
C ARG A 138 12.03 8.60 -0.89
N HIS A 139 11.53 8.70 0.34
CA HIS A 139 12.34 8.44 1.55
C HIS A 139 12.87 7.00 1.60
N ARG A 140 12.11 6.05 1.06
CA ARG A 140 12.47 4.64 1.02
C ARG A 140 13.22 4.21 -0.25
N GLY A 141 13.47 5.12 -1.18
CA GLY A 141 14.11 4.81 -2.46
C GLY A 141 13.27 3.87 -3.35
N ILE A 142 11.93 3.92 -3.25
CA ILE A 142 11.02 3.13 -4.08
C ILE A 142 10.77 3.87 -5.38
N PRO A 143 11.16 3.34 -6.56
CA PRO A 143 10.86 3.96 -7.84
C PRO A 143 9.36 3.98 -8.12
N VAL A 144 8.90 5.06 -8.76
CA VAL A 144 7.48 5.31 -8.99
C VAL A 144 7.16 5.38 -10.48
N ILE A 145 6.17 4.62 -10.92
CA ILE A 145 5.54 4.72 -12.24
C ILE A 145 4.27 5.56 -12.10
N THR A 146 4.12 6.60 -12.89
CA THR A 146 2.97 7.50 -12.84
C THR A 146 1.90 7.07 -13.85
N VAL A 147 0.65 6.99 -13.40
CA VAL A 147 -0.50 6.70 -14.27
C VAL A 147 -1.53 7.82 -14.13
N ILE A 148 -1.77 8.52 -15.23
CA ILE A 148 -2.87 9.48 -15.32
C ILE A 148 -4.14 8.71 -15.69
N ASN A 149 -5.01 8.53 -14.72
CA ASN A 149 -6.24 7.75 -14.86
C ASN A 149 -7.44 8.64 -15.14
N LYS A 150 -8.53 8.03 -15.60
CA LYS A 150 -9.79 8.68 -15.99
C LYS A 150 -9.64 9.63 -17.17
N TRP A 151 -8.73 9.33 -18.09
CA TRP A 151 -8.54 10.12 -19.31
C TRP A 151 -9.79 10.11 -20.23
N ASP A 152 -10.75 9.22 -19.96
CA ASP A 152 -12.07 9.17 -20.58
C ASP A 152 -13.03 10.28 -20.13
N ARG A 153 -12.61 11.14 -19.18
CA ARG A 153 -13.39 12.25 -18.64
C ARG A 153 -12.66 13.57 -18.86
N PRO A 154 -13.42 14.70 -18.96
CA PRO A 154 -12.78 16.03 -19.02
C PRO A 154 -11.79 16.24 -17.89
N GLY A 155 -10.62 16.78 -18.20
CA GLY A 155 -9.53 16.99 -17.26
C GLY A 155 -8.52 18.01 -17.79
N GLN A 156 -7.34 18.03 -17.14
CA GLN A 156 -6.21 18.87 -17.53
C GLN A 156 -5.52 18.32 -18.77
N THR A 157 -4.71 19.15 -19.44
CA THR A 157 -3.88 18.72 -20.57
C THR A 157 -2.70 17.87 -20.09
N PRO A 158 -2.08 17.07 -20.98
CA PRO A 158 -0.91 16.28 -20.62
C PRO A 158 0.24 17.13 -20.08
N LEU A 159 0.52 18.25 -20.72
CA LEU A 159 1.63 19.15 -20.34
C LEU A 159 1.39 19.82 -18.99
N GLU A 160 0.17 20.29 -18.70
CA GLU A 160 -0.19 20.85 -17.39
C GLU A 160 0.05 19.84 -16.25
N LEU A 161 -0.31 18.56 -16.44
CA LEU A 161 -0.09 17.52 -15.44
C LEU A 161 1.40 17.20 -15.27
N ILE A 162 2.19 17.19 -16.35
CA ILE A 162 3.64 16.98 -16.32
C ILE A 162 4.32 18.11 -15.54
N ASP A 163 3.94 19.37 -15.82
CA ASP A 163 4.46 20.53 -15.13
C ASP A 163 4.09 20.51 -13.65
N GLU A 164 2.82 20.23 -13.31
CA GLU A 164 2.37 20.14 -11.93
C GLU A 164 3.18 19.10 -11.12
N ILE A 165 3.41 17.90 -11.69
CA ILE A 165 4.19 16.85 -11.03
C ILE A 165 5.63 17.30 -10.81
N THR A 166 6.25 17.88 -11.84
CA THR A 166 7.64 18.36 -11.79
C THR A 166 7.81 19.46 -10.74
N GLU A 167 6.92 20.44 -10.73
CA GLU A 167 7.01 21.60 -9.83
C GLU A 167 6.71 21.23 -8.36
N ARG A 168 5.69 20.40 -8.13
CA ARG A 168 5.22 20.13 -6.77
C ARG A 168 6.00 19.04 -6.02
N ILE A 169 6.54 18.06 -6.73
CA ILE A 169 7.23 16.93 -6.09
C ILE A 169 8.67 16.72 -6.59
N GLY A 170 9.12 17.49 -7.56
CA GLY A 170 10.48 17.38 -8.12
C GLY A 170 10.75 16.02 -8.77
N LEU A 171 9.72 15.36 -9.29
CA LEU A 171 9.79 14.11 -10.05
C LEU A 171 9.54 14.45 -11.51
N VAL A 172 10.47 14.13 -12.40
CA VAL A 172 10.33 14.41 -13.82
C VAL A 172 9.57 13.29 -14.51
N PRO A 173 8.32 13.52 -14.98
CA PRO A 173 7.59 12.52 -15.74
C PRO A 173 8.22 12.28 -17.10
N THR A 174 8.32 11.01 -17.50
CA THR A 174 8.82 10.58 -18.80
C THR A 174 7.73 9.73 -19.48
N PRO A 175 6.77 10.36 -20.20
CA PRO A 175 5.71 9.62 -20.86
C PRO A 175 6.25 8.59 -21.83
N LEU A 176 5.90 7.31 -21.63
CA LEU A 176 6.20 6.23 -22.58
C LEU A 176 5.12 6.14 -23.64
N PHE A 177 3.87 6.34 -23.20
CA PHE A 177 2.69 6.33 -24.04
C PHE A 177 1.98 7.66 -23.89
N PHE A 178 1.91 8.43 -24.99
CA PHE A 178 1.30 9.75 -25.01
C PHE A 178 -0.15 9.68 -25.53
N PRO A 179 -1.12 10.39 -24.95
CA PRO A 179 -2.51 10.24 -25.35
C PRO A 179 -2.78 10.89 -26.71
N VAL A 180 -3.53 10.20 -27.55
CA VAL A 180 -4.13 10.74 -28.77
C VAL A 180 -5.56 11.14 -28.46
N GLY A 181 -5.86 12.42 -28.64
CA GLY A 181 -7.06 13.06 -28.16
C GLY A 181 -6.89 13.70 -26.79
N ILE A 182 -7.90 14.46 -26.37
CA ILE A 182 -7.90 15.21 -25.11
C ILE A 182 -8.56 14.41 -23.99
N ALA A 183 -8.40 14.84 -22.74
CA ALA A 183 -9.16 14.32 -21.62
C ALA A 183 -10.68 14.46 -21.89
N GLY A 184 -11.37 13.34 -21.88
CA GLY A 184 -12.78 13.23 -22.30
C GLY A 184 -13.00 12.68 -23.71
N ASP A 185 -11.98 12.74 -24.58
CA ASP A 185 -11.98 12.14 -25.91
C ASP A 185 -10.74 11.26 -26.10
N PHE A 186 -10.65 10.20 -25.31
CA PHE A 186 -9.53 9.26 -25.31
C PHE A 186 -9.68 8.27 -26.47
N ARG A 187 -8.87 8.43 -27.53
CA ARG A 187 -8.94 7.62 -28.76
C ARG A 187 -7.90 6.51 -28.78
N GLY A 188 -6.69 6.77 -28.24
CA GLY A 188 -5.60 5.82 -28.21
C GLY A 188 -4.34 6.41 -27.61
N LEU A 189 -3.23 5.72 -27.82
CA LEU A 189 -1.90 6.09 -27.31
C LEU A 189 -0.86 6.07 -28.42
N LEU A 190 -0.04 7.11 -28.51
CA LEU A 190 1.21 7.12 -29.24
C LEU A 190 2.28 6.44 -28.38
N ASP A 191 2.85 5.32 -28.80
CA ASP A 191 4.07 4.78 -28.19
C ASP A 191 5.26 5.64 -28.64
N ARG A 192 5.82 6.42 -27.74
CA ARG A 192 6.92 7.35 -28.04
C ARG A 192 8.23 6.64 -28.42
N ARG A 193 8.37 5.37 -28.09
CA ARG A 193 9.56 4.56 -28.38
C ARG A 193 9.57 4.01 -29.82
N THR A 194 8.40 3.63 -30.32
CA THR A 194 8.25 3.02 -31.66
C THR A 194 7.65 3.96 -32.69
N GLY A 195 6.95 5.02 -32.25
CA GLY A 195 6.16 5.91 -33.11
C GLY A 195 4.84 5.28 -33.58
N GLU A 196 4.46 4.13 -33.05
CA GLU A 196 3.22 3.44 -33.39
C GLU A 196 2.02 3.99 -32.63
N TYR A 197 0.84 3.84 -33.21
CA TYR A 197 -0.42 4.21 -32.57
C TYR A 197 -1.18 2.99 -32.09
N VAL A 198 -1.54 2.97 -30.83
CA VAL A 198 -2.41 1.97 -30.21
C VAL A 198 -3.81 2.55 -30.12
N HIS A 199 -4.68 2.17 -31.03
CA HIS A 199 -6.09 2.59 -31.03
C HIS A 199 -6.93 1.67 -30.16
N PHE A 200 -7.82 2.25 -29.35
CA PHE A 200 -8.75 1.50 -28.48
C PHE A 200 -10.17 1.49 -28.99
N THR A 201 -10.79 0.32 -28.96
CA THR A 201 -12.22 0.19 -29.23
C THR A 201 -13.01 0.03 -27.92
N ARG A 202 -13.98 0.91 -27.69
CA ARG A 202 -14.82 0.86 -26.49
C ARG A 202 -15.66 -0.40 -26.45
N THR A 203 -15.66 -1.07 -25.30
CA THR A 203 -16.59 -2.20 -25.01
C THR A 203 -17.74 -1.72 -24.16
N ALA A 204 -18.87 -2.47 -24.20
CA ALA A 204 -20.05 -2.13 -23.42
C ALA A 204 -19.74 -2.13 -21.90
N GLY A 205 -19.82 -0.96 -21.29
CA GLY A 205 -19.60 -0.76 -19.86
C GLY A 205 -18.18 -1.04 -19.35
N GLY A 206 -17.18 -1.24 -20.24
CA GLY A 206 -15.80 -1.57 -19.83
C GLY A 206 -15.64 -2.92 -19.13
N ALA A 207 -16.63 -3.80 -19.23
CA ALA A 207 -16.65 -5.09 -18.53
C ALA A 207 -15.63 -6.10 -19.08
N LYS A 208 -15.11 -5.87 -20.27
CA LYS A 208 -14.13 -6.73 -20.96
C LYS A 208 -12.91 -5.94 -21.40
N ILE A 209 -11.82 -6.65 -21.65
CA ILE A 209 -10.61 -6.06 -22.23
C ILE A 209 -10.98 -5.35 -23.52
N ALA A 210 -10.57 -4.09 -23.65
CA ALA A 210 -10.78 -3.31 -24.86
C ALA A 210 -9.92 -3.88 -25.99
N PRO A 211 -10.49 -4.10 -27.19
CA PRO A 211 -9.70 -4.46 -28.36
C PRO A 211 -8.73 -3.32 -28.72
N GLU A 212 -7.49 -3.71 -29.00
CA GLU A 212 -6.41 -2.81 -29.41
C GLU A 212 -6.06 -3.07 -30.89
N GLU A 213 -5.82 -2.00 -31.62
CA GLU A 213 -5.34 -2.04 -33.02
C GLU A 213 -4.06 -1.21 -33.09
N ILE A 214 -2.94 -1.86 -33.47
CA ILE A 214 -1.66 -1.19 -33.64
C ILE A 214 -1.54 -0.70 -35.07
N MET A 215 -1.21 0.57 -35.27
CA MET A 215 -1.12 1.22 -36.57
C MET A 215 0.21 1.96 -36.72
N SER A 216 0.65 2.08 -37.99
CA SER A 216 1.77 2.97 -38.30
C SER A 216 1.40 4.44 -38.12
N ALA A 217 2.39 5.31 -38.00
CA ALA A 217 2.23 6.76 -37.92
C ALA A 217 1.40 7.35 -39.09
N ASP A 218 1.60 6.86 -40.31
CA ASP A 218 0.87 7.31 -41.50
C ASP A 218 -0.62 6.96 -41.41
N ALA A 219 -0.95 5.74 -40.99
CA ALA A 219 -2.32 5.30 -40.82
C ALA A 219 -3.01 6.04 -39.66
N ALA A 220 -2.26 6.33 -38.59
CA ALA A 220 -2.73 7.13 -37.47
C ALA A 220 -3.05 8.58 -37.89
N ALA A 221 -2.17 9.21 -38.68
CA ALA A 221 -2.37 10.56 -39.20
C ALA A 221 -3.62 10.64 -40.11
N GLU A 222 -3.83 9.64 -40.97
CA GLU A 222 -5.02 9.57 -41.82
C GLU A 222 -6.31 9.41 -41.00
N ARG A 223 -6.26 8.60 -39.95
CA ARG A 223 -7.42 8.27 -39.11
C ARG A 223 -7.78 9.37 -38.12
N GLU A 224 -6.79 9.93 -37.40
CA GLU A 224 -7.01 10.81 -36.25
C GLU A 224 -6.80 12.29 -36.59
N GLY A 225 -6.13 12.61 -37.72
CA GLY A 225 -5.92 13.98 -38.19
C GLY A 225 -5.19 14.86 -37.16
N ASP A 226 -5.81 16.01 -36.83
CA ASP A 226 -5.24 17.00 -35.93
C ASP A 226 -4.89 16.43 -34.54
N ALA A 227 -5.68 15.47 -34.03
CA ALA A 227 -5.41 14.86 -32.73
C ALA A 227 -4.09 14.08 -32.71
N TRP A 228 -3.76 13.39 -33.84
CA TRP A 228 -2.47 12.73 -34.00
C TRP A 228 -1.33 13.73 -34.13
N THR A 229 -1.50 14.75 -34.96
CA THR A 229 -0.49 15.81 -35.17
C THR A 229 -0.13 16.47 -33.85
N THR A 230 -1.12 16.89 -33.06
CA THR A 230 -0.90 17.48 -31.74
C THR A 230 -0.15 16.54 -30.80
N ALA A 231 -0.52 15.25 -30.75
CA ALA A 231 0.16 14.27 -29.89
C ALA A 231 1.63 14.07 -30.28
N VAL A 232 1.94 14.07 -31.58
CA VAL A 232 3.32 13.98 -32.09
C VAL A 232 4.12 15.24 -31.73
N GLU A 233 3.58 16.44 -32.00
CA GLU A 233 4.25 17.71 -31.71
C GLU A 233 4.56 17.87 -30.20
N GLU A 234 3.58 17.57 -29.33
CA GLU A 234 3.80 17.60 -27.88
C GLU A 234 4.79 16.53 -27.42
N SER A 235 4.78 15.33 -28.03
CA SER A 235 5.75 14.28 -27.77
C SER A 235 7.17 14.67 -28.16
N GLU A 236 7.36 15.29 -29.32
CA GLU A 236 8.65 15.81 -29.79
C GLU A 236 9.17 16.91 -28.87
N LEU A 237 8.32 17.84 -28.44
CA LEU A 237 8.67 18.87 -27.48
C LEU A 237 9.21 18.28 -26.17
N LEU A 238 8.57 17.22 -25.65
CA LEU A 238 9.03 16.53 -24.43
C LEU A 238 10.41 15.88 -24.64
N SER A 239 10.68 15.32 -25.82
CA SER A 239 12.01 14.77 -26.15
C SER A 239 13.08 15.85 -26.24
N GLU A 240 12.76 17.01 -26.84
CA GLU A 240 13.66 18.19 -26.86
C GLU A 240 13.96 18.71 -25.45
N MET A 241 13.01 18.57 -24.53
CA MET A 241 13.20 18.91 -23.11
C MET A 241 13.95 17.85 -22.31
N GLY A 242 14.34 16.72 -22.92
CA GLY A 242 15.04 15.63 -22.27
C GLY A 242 14.14 14.75 -21.39
N GLN A 243 12.84 14.72 -21.68
CA GLN A 243 11.87 13.89 -20.94
C GLN A 243 11.61 12.55 -21.62
N ASP A 244 12.67 11.93 -22.12
CA ASP A 244 12.66 10.54 -22.54
C ASP A 244 13.03 9.63 -21.37
N HIS A 245 12.64 8.36 -21.46
CA HIS A 245 12.89 7.41 -20.38
C HIS A 245 14.38 7.10 -20.24
N ASP A 246 14.86 7.18 -19.01
CA ASP A 246 16.17 6.73 -18.57
C ASP A 246 16.01 5.79 -17.38
N GLN A 247 16.47 4.55 -17.53
CA GLN A 247 16.28 3.50 -16.53
C GLN A 247 17.05 3.78 -15.23
N GLU A 248 18.26 4.37 -15.32
CA GLU A 248 19.06 4.67 -14.13
C GLU A 248 18.44 5.81 -13.33
N LEU A 249 17.99 6.87 -14.01
CA LEU A 249 17.30 7.98 -13.36
C LEU A 249 15.95 7.54 -12.75
N PHE A 250 15.23 6.63 -13.39
CA PHE A 250 14.01 6.04 -12.84
C PHE A 250 14.28 5.27 -11.56
N LEU A 251 15.26 4.35 -11.58
CA LEU A 251 15.62 3.56 -10.41
C LEU A 251 16.19 4.43 -9.27
N ALA A 252 16.82 5.56 -9.61
CA ALA A 252 17.27 6.56 -8.64
C ALA A 252 16.14 7.45 -8.08
N GLY A 253 14.89 7.27 -8.56
CA GLY A 253 13.72 8.06 -8.13
C GLY A 253 13.74 9.52 -8.59
N GLN A 254 14.46 9.84 -9.67
CA GLN A 254 14.55 11.19 -10.24
C GLN A 254 13.53 11.40 -11.36
N THR A 255 13.25 10.36 -12.14
CA THR A 255 12.25 10.36 -13.20
C THR A 255 11.15 9.32 -12.93
N SER A 256 10.03 9.44 -13.65
CA SER A 256 8.90 8.53 -13.54
C SER A 256 8.35 8.20 -14.92
N PRO A 257 8.45 6.94 -15.38
CA PRO A 257 7.70 6.51 -16.55
C PRO A 257 6.22 6.85 -16.39
N MET A 258 5.63 7.50 -17.41
CA MET A 258 4.24 7.97 -17.32
C MET A 258 3.39 7.30 -18.40
N ILE A 259 2.16 6.97 -18.01
CA ILE A 259 1.15 6.34 -18.87
C ILE A 259 -0.20 7.03 -18.66
N PHE A 260 -0.93 7.26 -19.74
CA PHE A 260 -2.32 7.74 -19.69
C PHE A 260 -3.27 6.54 -19.82
N ALA A 261 -4.30 6.50 -18.97
CA ALA A 261 -5.18 5.35 -18.87
C ALA A 261 -6.63 5.71 -18.53
N SER A 262 -7.53 4.80 -18.84
CA SER A 262 -8.87 4.72 -18.26
C SER A 262 -9.10 3.31 -17.74
N ALA A 263 -8.98 3.13 -16.45
CA ALA A 263 -9.24 1.84 -15.81
C ALA A 263 -10.69 1.39 -16.04
N MET A 264 -11.64 2.32 -16.10
CA MET A 264 -13.06 2.04 -16.35
C MET A 264 -13.31 1.46 -17.75
N LEU A 265 -12.56 1.92 -18.75
CA LEU A 265 -12.69 1.46 -20.14
C LEU A 265 -11.69 0.36 -20.50
N ASN A 266 -10.76 0.02 -19.61
CA ASN A 266 -9.61 -0.87 -19.84
C ASN A 266 -8.64 -0.35 -20.91
N PHE A 267 -8.50 0.98 -21.05
CA PHE A 267 -7.54 1.62 -21.94
C PHE A 267 -6.23 1.91 -21.21
N GLY A 268 -5.08 1.61 -21.84
CA GLY A 268 -3.75 1.84 -21.25
C GLY A 268 -3.34 0.84 -20.16
N VAL A 269 -4.20 -0.12 -19.81
CA VAL A 269 -3.94 -1.08 -18.72
C VAL A 269 -2.90 -2.13 -19.12
N ARG A 270 -2.95 -2.62 -20.38
CA ARG A 270 -1.93 -3.52 -20.92
C ARG A 270 -0.57 -2.83 -20.92
N GLN A 271 -0.53 -1.58 -21.39
CA GLN A 271 0.69 -0.77 -21.42
C GLN A 271 1.30 -0.59 -20.03
N LEU A 272 0.47 -0.44 -19.00
CA LEU A 272 0.94 -0.42 -17.60
C LEU A 272 1.55 -1.76 -17.18
N LEU A 273 0.92 -2.89 -17.52
CA LEU A 273 1.47 -4.22 -17.20
C LEU A 273 2.80 -4.48 -17.92
N GLU A 274 2.90 -4.14 -19.21
CA GLU A 274 4.16 -4.23 -19.98
C GLU A 274 5.25 -3.37 -19.34
N THR A 275 4.95 -2.10 -19.03
CA THR A 275 5.88 -1.18 -18.37
C THR A 275 6.35 -1.71 -17.00
N LEU A 276 5.44 -2.28 -16.20
CA LEU A 276 5.79 -2.87 -14.90
C LEU A 276 6.75 -4.05 -15.05
N VAL A 277 6.49 -4.94 -16.00
CA VAL A 277 7.37 -6.09 -16.24
C VAL A 277 8.74 -5.65 -16.76
N GLU A 278 8.76 -4.70 -17.70
CA GLU A 278 9.98 -4.22 -18.36
C GLU A 278 10.85 -3.39 -17.41
N LEU A 279 10.29 -2.38 -16.75
CA LEU A 279 11.04 -1.33 -16.08
C LEU A 279 11.10 -1.45 -14.55
N ALA A 280 10.07 -2.01 -13.90
CA ALA A 280 10.12 -2.14 -12.44
C ALA A 280 11.24 -3.09 -12.02
N PRO A 281 11.98 -2.77 -10.94
CA PRO A 281 13.07 -3.64 -10.48
C PRO A 281 12.52 -4.98 -9.99
N PRO A 282 13.26 -6.07 -10.23
CA PRO A 282 13.01 -7.32 -9.52
C PRO A 282 13.35 -7.16 -8.03
N PRO A 283 12.94 -8.10 -7.17
CA PRO A 283 13.35 -8.11 -5.77
C PRO A 283 14.87 -8.02 -5.62
N GLY A 284 15.32 -7.11 -4.78
CA GLY A 284 16.73 -6.85 -4.51
C GLY A 284 17.16 -7.24 -3.10
N PRO A 285 18.47 -7.10 -2.77
CA PRO A 285 18.98 -7.32 -1.43
C PRO A 285 18.36 -6.35 -0.43
N ARG A 286 18.33 -6.75 0.86
CA ARG A 286 17.86 -5.89 1.95
C ARG A 286 18.90 -5.75 3.05
N THR A 287 19.02 -4.53 3.56
CA THR A 287 19.88 -4.23 4.70
C THR A 287 19.21 -4.66 6.01
N ASP A 288 19.94 -5.33 6.88
CA ASP A 288 19.50 -5.69 8.23
C ASP A 288 19.78 -4.58 9.25
N ILE A 289 19.40 -4.80 10.53
CA ILE A 289 19.61 -3.82 11.61
C ILE A 289 21.08 -3.60 11.97
N GLU A 290 21.98 -4.50 11.57
CA GLU A 290 23.41 -4.43 11.83
C GLU A 290 24.18 -3.78 10.66
N GLY A 291 23.47 -3.43 9.56
CA GLY A 291 24.01 -2.82 8.34
C GLY A 291 24.54 -3.85 7.33
N GLY A 292 24.31 -5.14 7.56
CA GLY A 292 24.63 -6.22 6.62
C GLY A 292 23.60 -6.31 5.49
N GLU A 293 24.06 -6.66 4.28
CA GLU A 293 23.16 -6.92 3.15
C GLU A 293 22.76 -8.40 3.10
N ARG A 294 21.45 -8.68 3.13
CA ARG A 294 20.89 -10.00 2.88
C ARG A 294 20.60 -10.13 1.39
N GLN A 295 21.37 -10.96 0.68
CA GLN A 295 21.19 -11.22 -0.74
C GLN A 295 19.95 -12.10 -0.98
N VAL A 296 19.30 -11.92 -2.13
CA VAL A 296 18.10 -12.71 -2.49
C VAL A 296 18.37 -14.21 -2.56
N THR A 297 19.61 -14.62 -2.82
CA THR A 297 20.03 -16.03 -2.89
C THR A 297 20.52 -16.61 -1.55
N ASP A 298 20.58 -15.80 -0.49
CA ASP A 298 20.91 -16.27 0.86
C ASP A 298 19.82 -17.24 1.37
N PRO A 299 20.07 -18.00 2.45
CA PRO A 299 19.04 -18.82 3.08
C PRO A 299 17.75 -18.04 3.36
N PHE A 300 16.65 -18.75 3.55
CA PHE A 300 15.33 -18.14 3.71
C PHE A 300 15.30 -17.03 4.74
N SER A 301 14.70 -15.92 4.37
CA SER A 301 14.24 -14.88 5.29
C SER A 301 12.97 -14.17 4.76
N ALA A 302 12.14 -13.68 5.68
CA ALA A 302 10.92 -12.96 5.37
C ALA A 302 10.63 -11.88 6.41
N VAL A 303 9.89 -10.84 6.00
CA VAL A 303 9.39 -9.77 6.87
C VAL A 303 7.87 -9.82 6.93
N VAL A 304 7.30 -9.83 8.12
CA VAL A 304 5.87 -9.67 8.35
C VAL A 304 5.55 -8.18 8.24
N PHE A 305 4.74 -7.79 7.27
CA PHE A 305 4.37 -6.38 7.09
C PHE A 305 2.95 -6.08 7.53
N LYS A 306 2.09 -7.09 7.64
CA LYS A 306 0.70 -6.94 8.04
C LYS A 306 0.20 -8.15 8.81
N VAL A 307 -0.68 -7.91 9.77
CA VAL A 307 -1.47 -8.95 10.46
C VAL A 307 -2.94 -8.58 10.38
N GLN A 308 -3.77 -9.54 10.08
CA GLN A 308 -5.21 -9.37 9.95
C GLN A 308 -5.95 -10.57 10.55
N ALA A 309 -7.02 -10.30 11.31
CA ALA A 309 -7.90 -11.34 11.83
C ALA A 309 -9.32 -11.15 11.31
N GLY A 310 -10.15 -12.20 11.43
CA GLY A 310 -11.58 -12.09 11.19
C GLY A 310 -12.01 -12.00 9.72
N MET A 311 -11.19 -12.47 8.75
CA MET A 311 -11.57 -12.49 7.33
C MET A 311 -12.79 -13.38 7.03
N ASP A 312 -13.05 -14.37 7.86
CA ASP A 312 -14.22 -15.24 7.77
C ASP A 312 -14.93 -15.30 9.13
N ALA A 313 -16.22 -14.98 9.16
CA ALA A 313 -17.03 -15.02 10.39
C ALA A 313 -17.12 -16.45 10.98
N SER A 314 -16.94 -17.48 10.16
CA SER A 314 -16.93 -18.89 10.57
C SER A 314 -15.58 -19.36 11.10
N HIS A 315 -14.48 -18.69 10.70
CA HIS A 315 -13.12 -19.02 11.10
C HIS A 315 -12.44 -17.76 11.70
N ARG A 316 -12.19 -17.79 13.01
CA ARG A 316 -11.51 -16.70 13.74
C ARG A 316 -10.00 -16.80 13.59
N ASP A 317 -9.52 -17.01 12.37
CA ASP A 317 -8.11 -17.19 12.08
C ASP A 317 -7.39 -15.83 12.01
N ARG A 318 -6.20 -15.78 12.56
CA ARG A 318 -5.28 -14.66 12.41
C ARG A 318 -4.30 -14.96 11.28
N LEU A 319 -4.23 -14.07 10.31
CA LEU A 319 -3.38 -14.18 9.13
C LEU A 319 -2.26 -13.15 9.22
N ALA A 320 -1.01 -13.61 9.21
CA ALA A 320 0.15 -12.74 9.06
C ALA A 320 0.62 -12.77 7.60
N TYR A 321 0.72 -11.60 6.98
CA TYR A 321 1.26 -11.45 5.65
C TYR A 321 2.76 -11.21 5.75
N MET A 322 3.54 -12.10 5.16
CA MET A 322 4.97 -11.95 5.07
C MET A 322 5.42 -11.78 3.61
N ARG A 323 6.39 -10.93 3.40
CA ARG A 323 7.14 -10.86 2.15
C ARG A 323 8.40 -11.68 2.27
N ILE A 324 8.65 -12.55 1.28
CA ILE A 324 9.90 -13.29 1.17
C ILE A 324 11.01 -12.32 0.74
N VAL A 325 12.12 -12.30 1.48
CA VAL A 325 13.28 -11.45 1.21
C VAL A 325 14.42 -12.22 0.57
N SER A 326 14.71 -13.42 1.06
CA SER A 326 15.78 -14.26 0.54
C SER A 326 15.42 -15.75 0.57
N GLY A 327 16.07 -16.53 -0.28
CA GLY A 327 15.94 -17.98 -0.34
C GLY A 327 14.59 -18.47 -0.84
N GLU A 328 14.40 -19.77 -0.77
CA GLU A 328 13.16 -20.43 -1.12
C GLU A 328 12.36 -20.73 0.15
N PHE A 329 11.09 -20.40 0.13
CA PHE A 329 10.13 -20.79 1.14
C PHE A 329 9.52 -22.13 0.77
N GLU A 330 9.52 -23.07 1.71
CA GLU A 330 8.79 -24.33 1.61
C GLU A 330 7.76 -24.45 2.73
N ARG A 331 6.54 -24.85 2.38
CA ARG A 331 5.46 -25.04 3.36
C ARG A 331 5.84 -26.08 4.41
N GLY A 332 5.71 -25.72 5.67
CA GLY A 332 6.00 -26.61 6.80
C GLY A 332 7.43 -26.52 7.31
N MET A 333 8.30 -25.72 6.68
CA MET A 333 9.61 -25.44 7.22
C MET A 333 9.50 -24.81 8.62
N VAL A 334 10.49 -25.11 9.47
CA VAL A 334 10.61 -24.51 10.80
C VAL A 334 11.66 -23.43 10.73
N VAL A 335 11.22 -22.20 10.93
CA VAL A 335 12.08 -21.00 10.88
C VAL A 335 12.27 -20.42 12.27
N THR A 336 13.20 -19.50 12.42
CA THR A 336 13.42 -18.77 13.67
C THR A 336 12.70 -17.42 13.60
N HIS A 337 11.92 -17.09 14.63
CA HIS A 337 11.36 -15.77 14.85
C HIS A 337 12.45 -14.88 15.49
N ALA A 338 12.95 -13.90 14.77
CA ALA A 338 14.13 -13.13 15.17
C ALA A 338 13.97 -12.40 16.49
N GLN A 339 12.81 -11.79 16.74
CA GLN A 339 12.52 -10.99 17.92
C GLN A 339 12.47 -11.81 19.21
N THR A 340 12.11 -13.08 19.12
CA THR A 340 11.99 -13.97 20.31
C THR A 340 13.06 -15.05 20.37
N GLY A 341 13.78 -15.31 19.27
CA GLY A 341 14.71 -16.42 19.12
C GLY A 341 14.05 -17.80 19.14
N LYS A 342 12.71 -17.87 19.08
CA LYS A 342 11.95 -19.12 19.15
C LYS A 342 11.68 -19.72 17.76
N PRO A 343 11.61 -21.06 17.65
CA PRO A 343 11.19 -21.70 16.41
C PRO A 343 9.71 -21.40 16.09
N PHE A 344 9.42 -21.19 14.82
CA PHE A 344 8.09 -20.96 14.28
C PHE A 344 7.84 -21.91 13.09
N ALA A 345 6.74 -22.68 13.13
CA ALA A 345 6.39 -23.62 12.06
C ALA A 345 5.43 -22.96 11.05
N THR A 346 5.79 -23.01 9.77
CA THR A 346 5.05 -22.37 8.66
C THR A 346 4.04 -23.33 8.00
N LYS A 347 3.41 -24.21 8.78
CA LYS A 347 2.56 -25.31 8.31
C LYS A 347 1.35 -24.85 7.48
N TYR A 348 0.77 -23.71 7.80
CA TYR A 348 -0.46 -23.22 7.19
C TYR A 348 -0.19 -21.98 6.32
N ALA A 349 0.67 -22.15 5.31
CA ALA A 349 0.97 -21.10 4.35
C ALA A 349 -0.09 -21.05 3.23
N GLN A 350 -0.57 -19.87 2.91
CA GLN A 350 -1.61 -19.63 1.92
C GLN A 350 -1.24 -18.47 0.99
N ALA A 351 -1.55 -18.62 -0.29
CA ALA A 351 -1.67 -17.48 -1.19
C ALA A 351 -2.99 -16.76 -0.90
N VAL A 352 -2.99 -15.46 -1.02
CA VAL A 352 -4.16 -14.67 -0.71
C VAL A 352 -4.58 -13.89 -1.96
N PHE A 353 -5.73 -14.26 -2.50
CA PHE A 353 -6.41 -13.53 -3.55
C PHE A 353 -7.73 -12.99 -2.99
N GLY A 354 -7.73 -11.75 -2.52
CA GLY A 354 -8.90 -11.19 -1.86
C GLY A 354 -9.42 -12.09 -0.73
N ARG A 355 -10.58 -12.72 -0.94
CA ARG A 355 -11.16 -13.71 0.00
C ARG A 355 -10.72 -15.14 -0.25
N ASP A 356 -10.28 -15.45 -1.45
CA ASP A 356 -9.93 -16.81 -1.82
C ASP A 356 -8.53 -17.14 -1.28
N ARG A 357 -8.41 -18.33 -0.70
CA ARG A 357 -7.18 -18.83 -0.11
C ARG A 357 -6.82 -20.15 -0.76
N SER A 358 -5.68 -20.20 -1.41
CA SER A 358 -5.08 -21.45 -1.89
C SER A 358 -3.80 -21.75 -1.11
N THR A 359 -3.48 -23.01 -0.99
CA THR A 359 -2.26 -23.44 -0.32
C THR A 359 -1.04 -23.05 -1.14
N VAL A 360 -0.01 -22.50 -0.49
CA VAL A 360 1.30 -22.21 -1.09
C VAL A 360 2.28 -23.26 -0.62
N ASP A 361 2.82 -24.03 -1.54
CA ASP A 361 3.85 -25.04 -1.24
C ASP A 361 5.25 -24.44 -1.29
N THR A 362 5.52 -23.58 -2.29
CA THR A 362 6.80 -22.88 -2.46
C THR A 362 6.59 -21.41 -2.78
N ALA A 363 7.52 -20.54 -2.34
CA ALA A 363 7.54 -19.12 -2.67
C ALA A 363 8.97 -18.60 -2.69
N TYR A 364 9.20 -17.50 -3.41
CA TYR A 364 10.52 -16.93 -3.68
C TYR A 364 10.59 -15.46 -3.30
N PRO A 365 11.79 -14.83 -3.24
CA PRO A 365 11.91 -13.42 -2.93
C PRO A 365 11.00 -12.55 -3.80
N GLY A 366 10.28 -11.63 -3.15
CA GLY A 366 9.23 -10.81 -3.76
C GLY A 366 7.82 -11.35 -3.56
N ASP A 367 7.63 -12.65 -3.38
CA ASP A 367 6.30 -13.21 -3.13
C ASP A 367 5.76 -12.80 -1.76
N VAL A 368 4.44 -12.67 -1.71
CA VAL A 368 3.68 -12.42 -0.47
C VAL A 368 2.93 -13.69 -0.08
N VAL A 369 3.19 -14.16 1.13
CA VAL A 369 2.59 -15.38 1.68
C VAL A 369 1.84 -15.05 2.96
N GLY A 370 0.63 -15.59 3.10
CA GLY A 370 -0.16 -15.51 4.32
C GLY A 370 0.07 -16.72 5.22
N LEU A 371 0.41 -16.49 6.49
CA LEU A 371 0.53 -17.52 7.51
C LEU A 371 -0.70 -17.51 8.41
N VAL A 372 -1.49 -18.58 8.36
CA VAL A 372 -2.71 -18.75 9.19
C VAL A 372 -2.33 -19.17 10.60
N ASN A 373 -3.11 -18.76 11.58
CA ASN A 373 -2.89 -19.00 13.02
C ASN A 373 -1.56 -18.43 13.57
N ALA A 374 -1.04 -17.42 12.92
CA ALA A 374 0.23 -16.75 13.29
C ALA A 374 0.04 -15.75 14.45
N THR A 375 -0.49 -16.21 15.58
CA THR A 375 -0.83 -15.35 16.73
C THR A 375 0.39 -14.75 17.44
N ALA A 376 1.57 -15.32 17.24
CA ALA A 376 2.82 -14.84 17.83
C ALA A 376 3.52 -13.77 16.98
N LEU A 377 3.03 -13.51 15.75
CA LEU A 377 3.66 -12.59 14.82
C LEU A 377 2.98 -11.21 14.84
N ALA A 378 3.80 -10.18 14.68
CA ALA A 378 3.39 -8.78 14.56
C ALA A 378 4.03 -8.13 13.31
N PRO A 379 3.47 -7.01 12.80
CA PRO A 379 4.12 -6.24 11.74
C PRO A 379 5.53 -5.79 12.16
N GLY A 380 6.52 -5.99 11.27
CA GLY A 380 7.93 -5.74 11.53
C GLY A 380 8.73 -6.97 11.97
N ASP A 381 8.07 -8.08 12.29
CA ASP A 381 8.77 -9.31 12.67
C ASP A 381 9.54 -9.92 11.49
N THR A 382 10.70 -10.47 11.80
CA THR A 382 11.56 -11.19 10.86
C THR A 382 11.52 -12.69 11.15
N LEU A 383 11.29 -13.47 10.09
CA LEU A 383 11.42 -14.92 10.09
C LEU A 383 12.64 -15.32 9.25
N TYR A 384 13.47 -16.25 9.73
CA TYR A 384 14.65 -16.67 8.99
C TYR A 384 15.04 -18.13 9.26
N ASP A 385 15.79 -18.70 8.33
CA ASP A 385 16.52 -19.95 8.47
C ASP A 385 18.01 -19.71 8.27
N GLY A 386 18.87 -20.52 8.95
CA GLY A 386 20.33 -20.40 8.88
C GLY A 386 20.90 -19.23 9.69
N PRO A 387 21.81 -18.42 9.09
CA PRO A 387 22.44 -17.30 9.79
C PRO A 387 21.43 -16.26 10.27
N LYS A 388 21.64 -15.78 11.51
CA LYS A 388 20.76 -14.78 12.13
C LYS A 388 20.67 -13.53 11.25
N VAL A 389 19.47 -13.07 11.04
CA VAL A 389 19.14 -11.79 10.39
C VAL A 389 17.91 -11.20 11.06
N GLN A 390 17.90 -9.88 11.18
CA GLN A 390 16.73 -9.13 11.63
C GLN A 390 16.64 -7.84 10.81
N PHE A 391 15.49 -7.60 10.20
CA PHE A 391 15.28 -6.38 9.42
C PHE A 391 14.81 -5.22 10.31
N PRO A 392 15.04 -3.96 9.89
CA PRO A 392 14.55 -2.80 10.62
C PRO A 392 13.06 -2.87 10.90
N PRO A 393 12.61 -2.46 12.10
CA PRO A 393 11.20 -2.43 12.45
C PRO A 393 10.44 -1.45 11.54
N ILE A 394 9.16 -1.70 11.36
CA ILE A 394 8.28 -0.77 10.68
C ILE A 394 7.94 0.35 11.66
N PRO A 395 8.22 1.61 11.36
CA PRO A 395 7.92 2.71 12.25
C PRO A 395 6.41 2.90 12.42
N SER A 396 5.98 3.23 13.64
CA SER A 396 4.61 3.66 13.92
C SER A 396 4.50 5.17 13.72
N PHE A 397 3.41 5.62 13.10
CA PHE A 397 3.17 7.05 12.95
C PHE A 397 2.75 7.71 14.26
N ALA A 398 3.07 9.00 14.37
CA ALA A 398 2.55 9.83 15.45
C ALA A 398 1.03 9.93 15.35
N PRO A 399 0.28 9.53 16.39
CA PRO A 399 -1.16 9.71 16.40
C PRO A 399 -1.51 11.19 16.62
N GLU A 400 -2.57 11.63 15.95
CA GLU A 400 -3.10 13.00 16.05
C GLU A 400 -4.49 13.06 16.69
N HIS A 401 -5.15 11.90 16.82
CA HIS A 401 -6.49 11.77 17.37
C HIS A 401 -6.50 10.81 18.56
N PHE A 402 -7.17 11.21 19.64
CA PHE A 402 -7.22 10.45 20.89
C PHE A 402 -8.65 10.36 21.39
N SER A 403 -9.09 9.16 21.76
CA SER A 403 -10.43 8.92 22.28
C SER A 403 -10.42 7.83 23.35
N ALA A 404 -11.15 8.03 24.44
CA ALA A 404 -11.40 6.96 25.38
C ALA A 404 -12.47 6.00 24.84
N LEU A 405 -12.25 4.70 24.97
CA LEU A 405 -13.20 3.68 24.55
C LEU A 405 -13.67 2.87 25.75
N ARG A 406 -14.98 2.64 25.85
CA ARG A 406 -15.56 1.77 26.87
C ARG A 406 -16.68 0.90 26.30
N ALA A 407 -16.87 -0.29 26.87
CA ALA A 407 -18.03 -1.10 26.58
C ALA A 407 -19.29 -0.50 27.23
N THR A 408 -20.44 -0.63 26.55
CA THR A 408 -21.72 -0.17 27.09
C THR A 408 -22.19 -1.01 28.28
N THR A 409 -21.74 -2.26 28.38
CA THR A 409 -22.13 -3.22 29.41
C THR A 409 -20.91 -3.92 30.00
N ALA A 410 -20.92 -4.14 31.31
CA ALA A 410 -19.79 -4.77 32.02
C ALA A 410 -19.69 -6.29 31.85
N ASP A 411 -20.75 -6.95 31.42
CA ASP A 411 -20.80 -8.40 31.19
C ASP A 411 -19.94 -8.87 30.03
N LYS A 412 -19.60 -7.96 29.11
CA LYS A 412 -18.78 -8.22 27.92
C LYS A 412 -17.30 -7.87 28.06
N TYR A 413 -16.83 -7.66 29.29
CA TYR A 413 -15.45 -7.22 29.53
C TYR A 413 -14.39 -8.12 28.92
N LYS A 414 -14.54 -9.46 28.98
CA LYS A 414 -13.57 -10.39 28.38
C LYS A 414 -13.49 -10.25 26.87
N GLN A 415 -14.65 -10.07 26.23
CA GLN A 415 -14.72 -9.84 24.78
C GLN A 415 -14.12 -8.48 24.41
N PHE A 416 -14.41 -7.44 25.19
CA PHE A 416 -13.85 -6.10 25.00
C PHE A 416 -12.32 -6.12 25.09
N ARG A 417 -11.74 -6.71 26.14
CA ARG A 417 -10.29 -6.81 26.30
C ARG A 417 -9.65 -7.57 25.15
N LYS A 418 -10.22 -8.74 24.78
CA LYS A 418 -9.73 -9.53 23.64
C LYS A 418 -9.78 -8.74 22.34
N ALA A 419 -10.84 -7.98 22.11
CA ALA A 419 -10.97 -7.14 20.93
C ALA A 419 -9.91 -6.02 20.90
N MET A 420 -9.66 -5.37 22.04
CA MET A 420 -8.63 -4.33 22.14
C MET A 420 -7.24 -4.88 21.83
N ASP A 421 -6.87 -6.00 22.44
CA ASP A 421 -5.57 -6.63 22.20
C ASP A 421 -5.42 -7.08 20.74
N GLN A 422 -6.50 -7.53 20.11
CA GLN A 422 -6.49 -7.91 18.70
C GLN A 422 -6.36 -6.69 17.78
N LEU A 423 -7.18 -5.65 17.95
CA LEU A 423 -7.17 -4.47 17.10
C LEU A 423 -5.85 -3.68 17.19
N ASP A 424 -5.27 -3.63 18.39
CA ASP A 424 -3.93 -3.07 18.61
C ASP A 424 -2.84 -3.88 17.89
N SER A 425 -2.85 -5.20 18.06
CA SER A 425 -1.87 -6.08 17.42
C SER A 425 -1.96 -6.14 15.89
N GLU A 426 -3.12 -5.84 15.31
CA GLU A 426 -3.31 -5.66 13.89
C GLU A 426 -2.89 -4.25 13.42
N GLY A 427 -2.70 -3.32 14.35
CA GLY A 427 -2.35 -1.93 14.08
C GLY A 427 -3.50 -1.11 13.50
N VAL A 428 -4.73 -1.49 13.80
CA VAL A 428 -5.92 -0.69 13.43
C VAL A 428 -5.94 0.63 14.18
N VAL A 429 -5.55 0.59 15.46
CA VAL A 429 -5.33 1.73 16.36
C VAL A 429 -4.20 1.39 17.32
N GLN A 430 -3.60 2.40 17.94
CA GLN A 430 -2.69 2.19 19.06
C GLN A 430 -3.51 2.24 20.36
N VAL A 431 -3.32 1.26 21.24
CA VAL A 431 -4.01 1.21 22.54
C VAL A 431 -3.08 1.72 23.65
N LEU A 432 -3.48 2.80 24.27
CA LEU A 432 -2.75 3.46 25.36
C LEU A 432 -3.45 3.20 26.69
N ARG A 433 -2.67 2.88 27.72
CA ARG A 433 -3.16 2.57 29.07
C ARG A 433 -2.43 3.38 30.11
N ASN A 434 -3.12 3.77 31.15
CA ASN A 434 -2.55 4.29 32.39
C ASN A 434 -3.36 3.82 33.61
N ASP A 435 -2.76 3.89 34.78
CA ASP A 435 -3.38 3.42 36.03
C ASP A 435 -4.59 4.28 36.43
N THR A 436 -4.58 5.56 36.08
CA THR A 436 -5.62 6.52 36.45
C THR A 436 -6.97 6.20 35.79
N ARG A 437 -6.97 5.78 34.52
CA ARG A 437 -8.17 5.43 33.76
C ARG A 437 -8.58 3.96 33.92
N GLY A 438 -7.61 3.12 34.31
CA GLY A 438 -7.81 1.69 34.47
C GLY A 438 -8.02 0.93 33.15
N GLU A 439 -8.13 -0.39 33.24
CA GLU A 439 -8.25 -1.29 32.06
C GLU A 439 -9.59 -1.19 31.33
N MET A 440 -10.62 -0.61 31.95
CA MET A 440 -11.99 -0.53 31.42
C MET A 440 -12.20 0.64 30.46
N SER A 441 -11.29 1.60 30.43
CA SER A 441 -11.38 2.80 29.61
C SER A 441 -10.01 3.12 28.96
N PRO A 442 -9.46 2.22 28.12
CA PRO A 442 -8.22 2.50 27.40
C PRO A 442 -8.41 3.71 26.49
N VAL A 443 -7.32 4.40 26.22
CA VAL A 443 -7.29 5.46 25.22
C VAL A 443 -6.84 4.88 23.89
N LEU A 444 -7.62 5.14 22.86
CA LEU A 444 -7.26 4.83 21.48
C LEU A 444 -6.55 6.02 20.90
N ALA A 445 -5.42 5.77 20.24
CA ALA A 445 -4.67 6.76 19.51
C ALA A 445 -4.63 6.39 18.02
N ALA A 446 -4.95 7.34 17.15
CA ALA A 446 -5.13 7.14 15.72
C ALA A 446 -4.51 8.28 14.92
N VAL A 447 -4.13 7.99 13.68
CA VAL A 447 -3.67 8.99 12.70
C VAL A 447 -4.87 9.80 12.18
N GLY A 448 -6.03 9.16 12.06
CA GLY A 448 -7.26 9.81 11.61
C GLY A 448 -8.52 9.28 12.29
N PRO A 449 -9.60 10.08 12.31
CA PRO A 449 -10.82 9.77 13.08
C PRO A 449 -11.60 8.55 12.54
N MET A 450 -11.48 8.22 11.25
CA MET A 450 -12.16 7.06 10.66
C MET A 450 -11.69 5.73 11.27
N GLN A 451 -10.45 5.66 11.78
CA GLN A 451 -9.96 4.47 12.48
C GLN A 451 -10.83 4.12 13.69
N PHE A 452 -11.36 5.12 14.40
CA PHE A 452 -12.28 4.89 15.53
C PHE A 452 -13.63 4.31 15.08
N GLU A 453 -14.12 4.72 13.91
CA GLU A 453 -15.34 4.16 13.34
C GLU A 453 -15.13 2.69 12.93
N VAL A 454 -13.95 2.37 12.36
CA VAL A 454 -13.55 0.99 12.06
C VAL A 454 -13.52 0.15 13.33
N VAL A 455 -12.90 0.67 14.39
CA VAL A 455 -12.87 -0.01 15.70
C VAL A 455 -14.28 -0.31 16.19
N THR A 456 -15.16 0.70 16.22
CA THR A 456 -16.53 0.53 16.68
C THR A 456 -17.31 -0.49 15.86
N ALA A 457 -17.22 -0.43 14.54
CA ALA A 457 -17.87 -1.36 13.62
C ALA A 457 -17.38 -2.81 13.83
N ARG A 458 -16.06 -2.99 13.98
CA ARG A 458 -15.44 -4.31 14.21
C ARG A 458 -15.75 -4.86 15.60
N MET A 459 -15.74 -4.01 16.65
CA MET A 459 -16.15 -4.38 18.00
C MET A 459 -17.56 -4.98 18.02
N LYS A 460 -18.48 -4.36 17.27
CA LYS A 460 -19.85 -4.86 17.15
C LYS A 460 -19.94 -6.13 16.30
N ALA A 461 -19.34 -6.12 15.10
CA ALA A 461 -19.48 -7.21 14.13
C ALA A 461 -18.75 -8.50 14.54
N GLU A 462 -17.52 -8.39 15.05
CA GLU A 462 -16.64 -9.53 15.31
C GLU A 462 -16.73 -10.03 16.76
N PHE A 463 -16.94 -9.12 17.73
CA PHE A 463 -16.93 -9.43 19.16
C PHE A 463 -18.29 -9.29 19.84
N ASN A 464 -19.29 -8.77 19.10
CA ASN A 464 -20.62 -8.48 19.63
C ASN A 464 -20.58 -7.55 20.85
N VAL A 465 -19.70 -6.55 20.85
CA VAL A 465 -19.54 -5.56 21.91
C VAL A 465 -19.99 -4.20 21.39
N ASP A 466 -20.98 -3.62 22.05
CA ASP A 466 -21.37 -2.23 21.83
C ASP A 466 -20.46 -1.31 22.65
N THR A 467 -19.96 -0.24 22.02
CA THR A 467 -18.96 0.65 22.62
C THR A 467 -19.39 2.11 22.57
N ILE A 468 -18.86 2.89 23.49
CA ILE A 468 -18.96 4.35 23.52
C ILE A 468 -17.55 4.90 23.33
N ILE A 469 -17.40 5.83 22.39
CA ILE A 469 -16.18 6.58 22.12
C ILE A 469 -16.36 8.01 22.62
N GLU A 470 -15.41 8.46 23.44
CA GLU A 470 -15.39 9.82 23.99
C GLU A 470 -14.09 10.51 23.52
N PRO A 471 -14.17 11.51 22.60
CA PRO A 471 -12.99 12.24 22.17
C PRO A 471 -12.29 12.91 23.33
N LEU A 472 -10.95 12.88 23.33
CA LEU A 472 -10.10 13.55 24.29
C LEU A 472 -9.49 14.80 23.67
N GLY A 473 -9.24 15.82 24.50
CA GLY A 473 -8.69 17.10 24.07
C GLY A 473 -7.17 17.10 23.85
N TYR A 474 -6.59 15.98 23.39
CA TYR A 474 -5.17 15.88 23.05
C TYR A 474 -5.01 15.86 21.53
N THR A 475 -3.92 16.47 21.04
CA THR A 475 -3.62 16.55 19.60
C THR A 475 -2.18 16.17 19.27
N ILE A 476 -1.32 16.02 20.26
CA ILE A 476 0.11 15.75 20.05
C ILE A 476 0.56 14.67 21.04
N ALA A 477 1.37 13.74 20.55
CA ALA A 477 2.07 12.75 21.36
C ALA A 477 3.60 12.93 21.23
N ARG A 478 4.31 12.69 22.34
CA ARG A 478 5.77 12.61 22.40
C ARG A 478 6.17 11.35 23.17
N ARG A 479 7.24 10.73 22.73
CA ARG A 479 7.87 9.64 23.48
C ARG A 479 8.61 10.24 24.68
N THR A 480 8.50 9.60 25.82
CA THR A 480 9.22 9.98 27.03
C THR A 480 9.82 8.75 27.70
N ASP A 481 10.57 8.95 28.77
CA ASP A 481 11.15 7.89 29.59
C ASP A 481 10.47 7.75 30.96
N ALA A 482 10.87 6.73 31.69
CA ALA A 482 10.30 6.44 33.01
C ALA A 482 10.68 7.48 34.08
N GLU A 483 11.76 8.23 33.89
CA GLU A 483 12.22 9.26 34.83
C GLU A 483 11.41 10.55 34.65
N SER A 484 11.14 10.96 33.41
CA SER A 484 10.38 12.15 33.05
C SER A 484 8.87 11.99 33.19
N ALA A 485 8.36 10.77 33.04
CA ALA A 485 6.92 10.47 33.03
C ALA A 485 6.16 11.00 34.26
N PRO A 486 6.61 10.83 35.54
CA PRO A 486 5.87 11.31 36.71
C PRO A 486 5.77 12.83 36.80
N GLU A 487 6.76 13.56 36.31
CA GLU A 487 6.74 15.04 36.30
C GLU A 487 5.85 15.55 35.17
N LEU A 488 5.87 14.92 34.00
CA LEU A 488 5.00 15.24 32.87
C LEU A 488 3.52 15.01 33.23
N ASP A 489 3.19 13.91 33.93
CA ASP A 489 1.82 13.59 34.31
C ASP A 489 1.23 14.58 35.34
N ARG A 490 2.07 15.30 36.09
CA ARG A 490 1.64 16.39 36.98
C ARG A 490 1.30 17.69 36.27
N GLN A 491 1.73 17.82 35.02
CA GLN A 491 1.57 19.06 34.27
C GLN A 491 0.13 19.17 33.72
N ARG A 492 -0.49 20.34 33.94
CA ARG A 492 -1.84 20.61 33.43
C ARG A 492 -1.88 20.50 31.90
N GLY A 493 -2.84 19.74 31.35
CA GLY A 493 -2.98 19.53 29.90
C GLY A 493 -1.99 18.54 29.31
N VAL A 494 -1.36 17.74 30.17
CA VAL A 494 -0.53 16.61 29.81
C VAL A 494 -1.08 15.36 30.52
N GLU A 495 -1.06 14.22 29.87
CA GLU A 495 -1.38 12.92 30.47
C GLU A 495 -0.42 11.87 29.90
N VAL A 496 0.10 11.01 30.76
CA VAL A 496 1.11 10.01 30.37
C VAL A 496 0.48 8.63 30.29
N PHE A 497 0.83 7.91 29.24
CA PHE A 497 0.34 6.58 28.94
C PHE A 497 1.46 5.60 28.60
N THR A 498 1.18 4.33 28.80
CA THR A 498 2.03 3.24 28.29
C THR A 498 1.33 2.55 27.12
N ARG A 499 2.04 2.41 26.02
CA ARG A 499 1.62 1.65 24.84
C ARG A 499 1.91 0.15 25.06
N THR A 500 1.25 -0.72 24.33
CA THR A 500 1.34 -2.19 24.50
C THR A 500 2.76 -2.75 24.34
N ASP A 501 3.63 -2.09 23.54
CA ASP A 501 5.04 -2.43 23.38
C ASP A 501 5.96 -1.90 24.49
N GLY A 502 5.40 -1.27 25.51
CA GLY A 502 6.12 -0.68 26.64
C GLY A 502 6.61 0.75 26.42
N ALA A 503 6.39 1.34 25.25
CA ALA A 503 6.73 2.74 25.00
C ALA A 503 5.87 3.67 25.86
N ILE A 504 6.50 4.65 26.50
CA ILE A 504 5.82 5.66 27.33
C ILE A 504 5.58 6.89 26.46
N LEU A 505 4.33 7.35 26.41
CA LEU A 505 3.90 8.50 25.61
C LEU A 505 3.28 9.56 26.51
N ALA A 506 3.72 10.82 26.35
CA ALA A 506 3.08 11.99 26.91
C ALA A 506 2.17 12.64 25.85
N LEU A 507 0.91 12.82 26.16
CA LEU A 507 -0.09 13.46 25.30
C LEU A 507 -0.29 14.91 25.74
N PHE A 508 -0.30 15.82 24.76
CA PHE A 508 -0.44 17.27 24.98
C PHE A 508 -1.74 17.77 24.34
N SER A 509 -2.40 18.71 25.00
CA SER A 509 -3.62 19.33 24.50
C SER A 509 -3.40 20.08 23.17
N ASP A 510 -2.24 20.72 23.03
CA ASP A 510 -1.91 21.51 21.86
C ASP A 510 -0.41 21.82 21.77
N LYS A 511 0.00 22.41 20.64
CA LYS A 511 1.40 22.75 20.34
C LYS A 511 1.98 23.79 21.33
N TRP A 512 1.16 24.71 21.80
CA TRP A 512 1.61 25.75 22.73
C TRP A 512 1.96 25.12 24.09
N ARG A 513 1.16 24.17 24.52
CA ARG A 513 1.43 23.43 25.76
C ARG A 513 2.73 22.64 25.66
N LEU A 514 2.95 21.93 24.56
CA LEU A 514 4.20 21.22 24.32
C LEU A 514 5.40 22.17 24.38
N GLN A 515 5.38 23.27 23.60
CA GLN A 515 6.47 24.25 23.58
C GLN A 515 6.73 24.90 24.93
N TYR A 516 5.68 25.13 25.71
CA TYR A 516 5.82 25.65 27.07
C TYR A 516 6.58 24.66 27.96
N ILE A 517 6.21 23.38 27.93
CA ILE A 517 6.88 22.35 28.73
C ILE A 517 8.34 22.16 28.29
N GLU A 518 8.62 22.08 27.01
CA GLU A 518 9.99 21.98 26.47
C GLU A 518 10.88 23.14 26.91
N LYS A 519 10.30 24.33 27.06
CA LYS A 519 11.04 25.54 27.50
C LYS A 519 11.25 25.59 29.00
N GLU A 520 10.22 25.30 29.80
CA GLU A 520 10.27 25.40 31.28
C GLU A 520 10.96 24.20 31.93
N HIS A 521 10.95 23.03 31.24
CA HIS A 521 11.50 21.78 31.73
C HIS A 521 12.41 21.13 30.67
N PRO A 522 13.54 21.77 30.30
CA PRO A 522 14.42 21.29 29.24
C PRO A 522 15.16 19.98 29.58
N ASP A 523 15.08 19.54 30.83
CA ASP A 523 15.63 18.31 31.38
C ASP A 523 14.70 17.10 31.18
N LEU A 524 13.42 17.30 30.81
CA LEU A 524 12.49 16.23 30.55
C LEU A 524 12.68 15.68 29.12
N THR A 525 12.68 14.38 29.01
CA THR A 525 12.79 13.69 27.72
C THR A 525 11.47 13.79 26.94
N LEU A 526 11.48 14.47 25.79
CA LEU A 526 10.36 14.60 24.86
C LEU A 526 10.83 14.38 23.42
N GLU A 527 10.78 13.14 22.96
CA GLU A 527 11.19 12.77 21.62
C GLU A 527 10.00 12.82 20.65
N PRO A 528 10.17 13.42 19.46
CA PRO A 528 9.14 13.33 18.43
C PRO A 528 8.92 11.86 18.02
N LEU A 529 7.67 11.48 17.86
CA LEU A 529 7.33 10.25 17.14
C LEU A 529 7.53 10.49 15.64
N VAL A 530 7.76 9.41 14.87
CA VAL A 530 7.85 9.55 13.41
C VAL A 530 6.55 10.14 12.93
N ALA A 531 6.60 11.36 12.38
CA ALA A 531 5.43 11.96 11.76
C ALA A 531 5.07 11.18 10.49
N ALA A 532 3.80 11.02 10.19
CA ALA A 532 3.38 10.78 8.82
C ALA A 532 3.97 11.95 8.03
N ALA A 533 4.91 11.70 7.12
CA ALA A 533 5.77 12.68 6.46
C ALA A 533 5.04 14.02 6.21
N ASP A 534 5.57 15.10 6.83
CA ASP A 534 5.12 16.46 6.56
C ASP A 534 5.45 16.85 5.13
#